data_c18cabf9b4be3ac99aa84b9119838eaf
#
_entry.id   c18cabf9b4be3ac99aa84b9119838eaf
#
_cell.length_a   1.000
_cell.length_b   1.000
_cell.length_c   1.000
_cell.angle_alpha   90.00
_cell.angle_beta   90.00
_cell.angle_gamma   90.00
#
_symmetry.space_group_name_H-M   'P 1'
#
loop_
_entity.id
_entity.type
_entity.pdbx_description
1 polymer ?
#
loop_
_entity_poly.entity_id
_entity_poly.type
_entity_poly.pdbx_seq_one_letter_code
_entity_poly.pdbx_strand_id
1 'polypeptide(L)'
;PLLAPLDVLRAPLADVAIAADGLTRDDWLDLLMTHHIQPGFARDTLTVVRDWPASQCALARIRNDTPPVAERFELYLGAYEVANGYHELNDAHEQRMRFERDNQRRAARGLPPLPLDERLLQALPQLPDCAGVAVGVDRLLMAMRGTTQIADVLAFAFAHA
;
A
#
# COMPACT_ATOMS: atom_id res chain seq x y z
N PRO A 1 6.18 -15.41 -5.60
CA PRO A 1 7.00 -14.19 -5.50
C PRO A 1 7.34 -13.79 -4.06
N LEU A 2 6.42 -13.97 -3.08
CA LEU A 2 6.62 -13.53 -1.68
C LEU A 2 7.90 -14.10 -1.03
N LEU A 3 8.35 -15.28 -1.42
CA LEU A 3 9.56 -15.94 -0.89
C LEU A 3 10.72 -15.89 -1.90
N ALA A 4 10.59 -15.24 -3.04
CA ALA A 4 11.65 -15.18 -4.04
C ALA A 4 12.94 -14.55 -3.46
N PRO A 5 14.14 -15.04 -3.77
CA PRO A 5 15.40 -14.39 -3.39
C PRO A 5 15.49 -12.94 -3.86
N LEU A 6 16.31 -12.11 -3.18
CA LEU A 6 16.43 -10.67 -3.52
C LEU A 6 16.95 -10.41 -4.93
N ASP A 7 17.87 -11.24 -5.42
CA ASP A 7 18.39 -11.17 -6.78
C ASP A 7 17.30 -11.37 -7.83
N VAL A 8 16.36 -12.28 -7.57
CA VAL A 8 15.18 -12.49 -8.44
C VAL A 8 14.25 -11.29 -8.44
N LEU A 9 14.08 -10.61 -7.30
CA LEU A 9 13.26 -9.37 -7.21
C LEU A 9 13.95 -8.19 -7.92
N ARG A 10 15.27 -8.13 -7.90
CA ARG A 10 16.07 -7.06 -8.51
C ARG A 10 16.21 -7.19 -10.03
N ALA A 11 16.24 -8.41 -10.54
CA ALA A 11 16.50 -8.67 -11.96
C ALA A 11 15.60 -7.88 -12.92
N PRO A 12 14.27 -7.77 -12.72
CA PRO A 12 13.41 -6.98 -13.60
C PRO A 12 13.62 -5.46 -13.50
N LEU A 13 14.39 -4.99 -12.52
CA LEU A 13 14.65 -3.56 -12.24
C LEU A 13 16.09 -3.15 -12.65
N ALA A 14 16.82 -4.00 -13.36
CA ALA A 14 18.22 -3.76 -13.71
C ALA A 14 18.44 -2.45 -14.50
N ASP A 15 17.46 -2.04 -15.32
CA ASP A 15 17.52 -0.83 -16.14
C ASP A 15 16.95 0.41 -15.43
N VAL A 16 16.47 0.28 -14.19
CA VAL A 16 15.94 1.39 -13.40
C VAL A 16 17.05 1.99 -12.55
N ALA A 17 17.26 3.30 -12.65
CA ALA A 17 18.26 3.99 -11.83
C ALA A 17 17.79 4.07 -10.37
N ILE A 18 18.22 3.14 -9.53
CA ILE A 18 17.84 3.01 -8.12
C ILE A 18 19.09 3.19 -7.25
N ALA A 19 19.00 4.07 -6.25
CA ALA A 19 19.98 4.12 -5.15
C ALA A 19 19.72 2.91 -4.22
N ALA A 20 20.43 1.81 -4.47
CA ALA A 20 20.12 0.49 -3.88
C ALA A 20 20.63 0.31 -2.44
N ASP A 21 21.43 1.25 -1.91
CA ASP A 21 22.05 1.11 -0.60
C ASP A 21 21.01 1.17 0.53
N GLY A 22 21.00 0.16 1.38
CA GLY A 22 20.13 0.08 2.56
C GLY A 22 18.67 -0.28 2.27
N LEU A 23 18.30 -0.63 1.02
CA LEU A 23 16.94 -1.04 0.70
C LEU A 23 16.63 -2.42 1.30
N THR A 24 15.48 -2.47 1.97
CA THR A 24 14.91 -3.71 2.52
C THR A 24 14.22 -4.53 1.44
N ARG A 25 13.81 -5.76 1.78
CA ARG A 25 12.99 -6.58 0.89
C ARG A 25 11.69 -5.90 0.49
N ASP A 26 11.02 -5.24 1.45
CA ASP A 26 9.76 -4.54 1.19
C ASP A 26 9.96 -3.38 0.23
N ASP A 27 11.04 -2.61 0.36
CA ASP A 27 11.37 -1.55 -0.59
C ASP A 27 11.55 -2.11 -2.01
N TRP A 28 12.18 -3.29 -2.17
CA TRP A 28 12.32 -3.94 -3.48
C TRP A 28 10.99 -4.45 -4.06
N LEU A 29 10.08 -4.93 -3.21
CA LEU A 29 8.73 -5.32 -3.64
C LEU A 29 7.92 -4.11 -4.11
N ASP A 30 8.02 -2.97 -3.41
CA ASP A 30 7.36 -1.73 -3.80
C ASP A 30 7.90 -1.18 -5.13
N LEU A 31 9.23 -1.20 -5.31
CA LEU A 31 9.86 -0.82 -6.57
C LEU A 31 9.46 -1.74 -7.72
N LEU A 32 9.41 -3.05 -7.49
CA LEU A 32 8.97 -4.03 -8.47
C LEU A 32 7.51 -3.79 -8.87
N MET A 33 6.65 -3.54 -7.88
CA MET A 33 5.24 -3.22 -8.12
C MET A 33 5.11 -1.97 -9.00
N THR A 34 5.76 -0.88 -8.60
CA THR A 34 5.62 0.44 -9.23
C THR A 34 6.24 0.51 -10.62
N HIS A 35 7.42 -0.09 -10.82
CA HIS A 35 8.20 0.10 -12.06
C HIS A 35 8.04 -1.04 -13.07
N HIS A 36 7.59 -2.21 -12.64
CA HIS A 36 7.54 -3.37 -13.52
C HIS A 36 6.14 -3.98 -13.64
N ILE A 37 5.43 -4.19 -12.51
CA ILE A 37 4.14 -4.90 -12.51
C ILE A 37 2.99 -3.95 -12.91
N GLN A 38 2.83 -2.86 -12.19
CA GLN A 38 1.74 -1.90 -12.37
C GLN A 38 1.69 -1.28 -13.78
N PRO A 39 2.82 -0.89 -14.42
CA PRO A 39 2.79 -0.39 -15.80
C PRO A 39 2.31 -1.41 -16.83
N GLY A 40 2.39 -2.71 -16.52
CA GLY A 40 1.93 -3.80 -17.37
C GLY A 40 0.43 -4.11 -17.28
N PHE A 41 -0.31 -3.47 -16.39
CA PHE A 41 -1.76 -3.70 -16.27
C PHE A 41 -2.50 -3.14 -17.51
N ALA A 42 -3.41 -3.92 -18.06
CA ALA A 42 -4.20 -3.51 -19.22
C ALA A 42 -5.10 -2.33 -18.89
N ARG A 43 -5.14 -1.32 -19.77
CA ARG A 43 -5.76 0.00 -19.50
C ARG A 43 -7.25 -0.05 -19.18
N ASP A 44 -7.96 -0.97 -19.77
CA ASP A 44 -9.44 -1.16 -19.71
C ASP A 44 -9.84 -2.34 -18.84
N THR A 45 -8.91 -2.80 -17.99
CA THR A 45 -9.14 -3.94 -17.12
C THR A 45 -9.00 -3.51 -15.67
N LEU A 46 -9.98 -3.92 -14.84
CA LEU A 46 -9.87 -3.83 -13.42
C LEU A 46 -9.01 -4.98 -12.90
N THR A 47 -7.81 -4.63 -12.41
CA THR A 47 -6.88 -5.59 -11.82
C THR A 47 -6.98 -5.55 -10.30
N VAL A 48 -7.11 -6.71 -9.67
CA VAL A 48 -7.10 -6.85 -8.21
C VAL A 48 -5.78 -7.48 -7.78
N VAL A 49 -5.00 -6.75 -6.99
CA VAL A 49 -3.81 -7.27 -6.30
C VAL A 49 -4.19 -7.55 -4.86
N ARG A 50 -3.99 -8.78 -4.40
CA ARG A 50 -4.38 -9.22 -3.06
C ARG A 50 -3.29 -10.08 -2.42
N ASP A 51 -3.49 -10.40 -1.14
CA ASP A 51 -2.57 -11.27 -0.39
C ASP A 51 -1.16 -10.67 -0.32
N TRP A 52 -1.07 -9.47 0.25
CA TRP A 52 0.16 -8.73 0.43
C TRP A 52 1.09 -9.41 1.45
N PRO A 53 2.42 -9.18 1.38
CA PRO A 53 3.33 -9.66 2.43
C PRO A 53 2.86 -9.21 3.81
N ALA A 54 2.98 -10.09 4.83
CA ALA A 54 2.62 -9.74 6.20
C ALA A 54 3.42 -8.55 6.75
N SER A 55 4.62 -8.28 6.22
CA SER A 55 5.43 -7.09 6.54
C SER A 55 4.81 -5.78 6.04
N GLN A 56 3.92 -5.85 5.05
CA GLN A 56 3.22 -4.71 4.42
C GLN A 56 1.73 -4.71 4.78
N CYS A 57 1.39 -5.25 5.95
CA CYS A 57 0.00 -5.45 6.37
C CYS A 57 -0.79 -4.16 6.64
N ALA A 58 -0.13 -3.00 6.85
CA ALA A 58 -0.79 -1.76 7.23
C ALA A 58 -1.81 -1.99 8.36
N LEU A 59 -3.10 -1.76 8.12
CA LEU A 59 -4.20 -1.95 9.07
C LEU A 59 -4.96 -3.28 8.84
N ALA A 60 -4.49 -4.13 7.92
CA ALA A 60 -5.14 -5.41 7.63
C ALA A 60 -4.84 -6.47 8.68
N ARG A 61 -5.74 -7.43 8.83
CA ARG A 61 -5.44 -8.68 9.51
C ARG A 61 -4.40 -9.48 8.75
N ILE A 62 -3.65 -10.30 9.48
CA ILE A 62 -2.71 -11.25 8.89
C ILE A 62 -3.36 -12.65 8.95
N ARG A 63 -3.46 -13.29 7.78
CA ARG A 63 -3.85 -14.68 7.65
C ARG A 63 -2.62 -15.56 7.77
N ASN A 64 -2.69 -16.58 8.62
CA ASN A 64 -1.60 -17.53 8.88
C ASN A 64 -1.49 -18.60 7.77
N ASP A 65 -1.19 -18.13 6.56
CA ASP A 65 -0.82 -18.99 5.43
C ASP A 65 0.68 -19.34 5.48
N THR A 66 1.17 -20.06 4.51
CA THR A 66 2.60 -20.35 4.36
C THR A 66 3.09 -19.83 3.01
N PRO A 67 3.73 -18.64 2.96
CA PRO A 67 4.00 -17.69 4.05
C PRO A 67 2.75 -16.93 4.51
N PRO A 68 2.78 -16.30 5.71
CA PRO A 68 1.67 -15.47 6.17
C PRO A 68 1.48 -14.26 5.26
N VAL A 69 0.21 -13.89 5.04
CA VAL A 69 -0.18 -12.80 4.14
C VAL A 69 -1.12 -11.82 4.84
N ALA A 70 -1.02 -10.56 4.47
CA ALA A 70 -1.98 -9.54 4.88
C ALA A 70 -3.26 -9.68 4.04
N GLU A 71 -4.40 -9.64 4.69
CA GLU A 71 -5.72 -9.61 4.05
C GLU A 71 -6.02 -8.19 3.55
N ARG A 72 -5.18 -7.74 2.63
CA ARG A 72 -5.17 -6.43 1.96
C ARG A 72 -5.36 -6.64 0.47
N PHE A 73 -6.09 -5.74 -0.14
CA PHE A 73 -6.22 -5.69 -1.59
C PHE A 73 -6.11 -4.27 -2.11
N GLU A 74 -5.64 -4.14 -3.33
CA GLU A 74 -5.65 -2.91 -4.10
C GLU A 74 -6.33 -3.15 -5.44
N LEU A 75 -7.09 -2.15 -5.90
CA LEU A 75 -7.74 -2.17 -7.20
C LEU A 75 -7.03 -1.19 -8.13
N TYR A 76 -6.71 -1.68 -9.31
CA TYR A 76 -6.09 -0.89 -10.37
C TYR A 76 -7.00 -0.85 -11.60
N LEU A 77 -7.18 0.34 -12.14
CA LEU A 77 -7.78 0.53 -13.46
C LEU A 77 -6.69 1.01 -14.41
N GLY A 78 -6.20 0.12 -15.29
CA GLY A 78 -4.92 0.32 -15.94
C GLY A 78 -3.81 0.49 -14.89
N ALA A 79 -2.95 1.50 -15.07
CA ALA A 79 -1.86 1.81 -14.13
C ALA A 79 -2.30 2.65 -12.92
N TYR A 80 -3.59 3.00 -12.78
CA TYR A 80 -4.07 3.79 -11.64
C TYR A 80 -4.55 2.88 -10.51
N GLU A 81 -3.92 2.98 -9.34
CA GLU A 81 -4.49 2.47 -8.10
C GLU A 81 -5.70 3.32 -7.75
N VAL A 82 -6.89 2.74 -7.86
CA VAL A 82 -8.15 3.44 -7.62
C VAL A 82 -8.78 3.12 -6.26
N ALA A 83 -8.37 2.02 -5.62
CA ALA A 83 -8.83 1.68 -4.29
C ALA A 83 -7.83 0.81 -3.53
N ASN A 84 -7.86 0.92 -2.20
CA ASN A 84 -7.10 0.11 -1.26
C ASN A 84 -8.01 -0.31 -0.11
N GLY A 85 -8.03 -1.58 0.22
CA GLY A 85 -8.94 -2.12 1.22
C GLY A 85 -8.32 -3.24 2.04
N TYR A 86 -8.95 -3.49 3.18
CA TYR A 86 -8.48 -4.43 4.19
C TYR A 86 -9.63 -5.26 4.76
N HIS A 87 -9.33 -6.48 5.20
CA HIS A 87 -10.03 -7.07 6.31
C HIS A 87 -9.50 -6.38 7.57
N GLU A 88 -10.34 -5.60 8.23
CA GLU A 88 -9.91 -4.63 9.25
C GLU A 88 -9.35 -5.34 10.48
N LEU A 89 -8.19 -4.90 10.95
CA LEU A 89 -7.65 -5.33 12.22
C LEU A 89 -8.43 -4.64 13.35
N ASN A 90 -9.02 -5.43 14.25
CA ASN A 90 -9.74 -4.93 15.43
C ASN A 90 -9.05 -5.29 16.75
N ASP A 91 -7.79 -5.71 16.71
CA ASP A 91 -6.95 -5.96 17.88
C ASP A 91 -6.11 -4.72 18.20
N ALA A 92 -6.49 -4.00 19.27
CA ALA A 92 -5.80 -2.79 19.70
C ALA A 92 -4.36 -3.04 20.17
N HIS A 93 -4.07 -4.22 20.74
CA HIS A 93 -2.72 -4.55 21.19
C HIS A 93 -1.79 -4.76 20.00
N GLU A 94 -2.23 -5.58 19.04
CA GLU A 94 -1.46 -5.77 17.80
C GLU A 94 -1.27 -4.46 17.04
N GLN A 95 -2.30 -3.62 16.94
CA GLN A 95 -2.21 -2.33 16.25
C GLN A 95 -1.21 -1.40 16.93
N ARG A 96 -1.19 -1.35 18.27
CA ARG A 96 -0.19 -0.59 19.03
C ARG A 96 1.22 -1.06 18.71
N MET A 97 1.47 -2.37 18.76
CA MET A 97 2.79 -2.94 18.44
C MET A 97 3.23 -2.59 17.01
N ARG A 98 2.32 -2.52 16.05
CA ARG A 98 2.62 -2.12 14.67
C ARG A 98 3.05 -0.65 14.61
N PHE A 99 2.31 0.26 15.24
CA PHE A 99 2.67 1.68 15.30
C PHE A 99 4.01 1.94 16.00
N GLU A 100 4.28 1.24 17.10
CA GLU A 100 5.55 1.34 17.82
C GLU A 100 6.72 0.85 16.95
N ARG A 101 6.55 -0.26 16.25
CA ARG A 101 7.54 -0.77 15.29
C ARG A 101 7.78 0.19 14.13
N ASP A 102 6.74 0.82 13.61
CA ASP A 102 6.88 1.81 12.56
C ASP A 102 7.60 3.07 13.05
N ASN A 103 7.35 3.50 14.28
CA ASN A 103 8.10 4.58 14.91
C ASN A 103 9.59 4.22 15.10
N GLN A 104 9.91 2.96 15.44
CA GLN A 104 11.30 2.50 15.50
C GLN A 104 11.97 2.55 14.12
N ARG A 105 11.28 2.12 13.05
CA ARG A 105 11.77 2.22 11.67
C ARG A 105 11.97 3.68 11.24
N ARG A 106 11.07 4.58 11.62
CA ARG A 106 11.20 6.02 11.38
C ARG A 106 12.44 6.58 12.07
N ALA A 107 12.64 6.26 13.36
CA ALA A 107 13.81 6.70 14.14
C ALA A 107 15.11 6.19 13.52
N ALA A 108 15.17 4.95 13.05
CA ALA A 108 16.32 4.38 12.35
C ALA A 108 16.67 5.12 11.03
N ARG A 109 15.68 5.79 10.42
CA ARG A 109 15.85 6.64 9.23
C ARG A 109 16.06 8.13 9.58
N GLY A 110 16.24 8.49 10.85
CA GLY A 110 16.40 9.88 11.31
C GLY A 110 15.11 10.71 11.25
N LEU A 111 13.95 10.08 11.12
CA LEU A 111 12.65 10.74 11.07
C LEU A 111 12.05 10.84 12.48
N PRO A 112 11.34 11.94 12.82
CA PRO A 112 10.67 12.05 14.12
C PRO A 112 9.57 10.99 14.26
N PRO A 113 9.36 10.46 15.50
CA PRO A 113 8.25 9.56 15.77
C PRO A 113 6.92 10.29 15.60
N LEU A 114 5.89 9.53 15.21
CA LEU A 114 4.52 10.01 15.16
C LEU A 114 3.81 9.68 16.50
N PRO A 115 2.97 10.59 17.02
CA PRO A 115 2.15 10.29 18.18
C PRO A 115 1.17 9.14 17.86
N LEU A 116 0.96 8.25 18.83
CA LEU A 116 -0.05 7.20 18.66
C LEU A 116 -1.45 7.79 18.80
N ASP A 117 -2.36 7.36 17.95
CA ASP A 117 -3.78 7.71 18.09
C ASP A 117 -4.43 6.80 19.15
N GLU A 118 -4.38 7.25 20.39
CA GLU A 118 -4.96 6.52 21.53
C GLU A 118 -6.49 6.37 21.42
N ARG A 119 -7.18 7.30 20.74
CA ARG A 119 -8.64 7.21 20.52
C ARG A 119 -8.98 6.08 19.55
N LEU A 120 -8.22 5.98 18.47
CA LEU A 120 -8.34 4.86 17.53
C LEU A 120 -8.10 3.53 18.25
N LEU A 121 -7.00 3.42 19.00
CA LEU A 121 -6.65 2.19 19.72
C LEU A 121 -7.73 1.79 20.73
N GLN A 122 -8.36 2.75 21.42
CA GLN A 122 -9.48 2.47 22.34
C GLN A 122 -10.76 2.05 21.62
N ALA A 123 -10.98 2.52 20.38
CA ALA A 123 -12.18 2.21 19.60
C ALA A 123 -12.09 0.86 18.88
N LEU A 124 -10.88 0.41 18.50
CA LEU A 124 -10.65 -0.81 17.71
C LEU A 124 -11.37 -2.07 18.23
N PRO A 125 -11.39 -2.37 19.54
CA PRO A 125 -12.10 -3.55 20.05
C PRO A 125 -13.62 -3.50 19.86
N GLN A 126 -14.19 -2.34 19.54
CA GLN A 126 -15.61 -2.17 19.25
C GLN A 126 -15.95 -2.35 17.77
N LEU A 127 -14.90 -2.39 16.91
CA LEU A 127 -15.07 -2.60 15.49
C LEU A 127 -15.51 -4.07 15.25
N PRO A 128 -16.65 -4.31 14.59
CA PRO A 128 -17.07 -5.64 14.25
C PRO A 128 -16.10 -6.30 13.26
N ASP A 129 -16.26 -7.58 13.04
CA ASP A 129 -15.58 -8.28 11.96
C ASP A 129 -16.08 -7.73 10.62
N CYS A 130 -15.24 -6.95 9.93
CA CYS A 130 -15.62 -6.22 8.73
C CYS A 130 -14.44 -5.99 7.78
N ALA A 131 -14.76 -5.64 6.55
CA ALA A 131 -13.81 -5.13 5.58
C ALA A 131 -14.13 -3.69 5.25
N GLY A 132 -13.09 -2.89 5.04
CA GLY A 132 -13.18 -1.51 4.60
C GLY A 132 -12.42 -1.28 3.31
N VAL A 133 -12.81 -0.25 2.55
CA VAL A 133 -12.13 0.17 1.34
C VAL A 133 -12.13 1.69 1.22
N ALA A 134 -10.98 2.25 0.90
CA ALA A 134 -10.85 3.64 0.49
C ALA A 134 -10.77 3.71 -1.03
N VAL A 135 -11.60 4.54 -1.66
CA VAL A 135 -11.64 4.75 -3.11
C VAL A 135 -11.18 6.15 -3.46
N GLY A 136 -10.16 6.27 -4.31
CA GLY A 136 -9.68 7.53 -4.86
C GLY A 136 -10.57 8.01 -5.99
N VAL A 137 -11.59 8.82 -5.67
CA VAL A 137 -12.58 9.29 -6.65
C VAL A 137 -11.92 10.06 -7.79
N ASP A 138 -10.95 10.91 -7.50
CA ASP A 138 -10.23 11.68 -8.52
C ASP A 138 -9.46 10.76 -9.47
N ARG A 139 -8.77 9.74 -8.96
CA ARG A 139 -8.06 8.75 -9.79
C ARG A 139 -9.03 7.92 -10.63
N LEU A 140 -10.19 7.57 -10.07
CA LEU A 140 -11.23 6.87 -10.83
C LEU A 140 -11.75 7.75 -11.98
N LEU A 141 -12.01 9.04 -11.73
CA LEU A 141 -12.40 9.99 -12.77
C LEU A 141 -11.30 10.19 -13.82
N MET A 142 -10.03 10.27 -13.41
CA MET A 142 -8.91 10.33 -14.35
C MET A 142 -8.90 9.12 -15.28
N ALA A 143 -9.02 7.92 -14.71
CA ALA A 143 -9.04 6.68 -15.50
C ALA A 143 -10.23 6.65 -16.47
N MET A 144 -11.44 7.03 -16.02
CA MET A 144 -12.65 7.09 -16.86
C MET A 144 -12.54 8.12 -17.98
N ARG A 145 -11.84 9.23 -17.76
CA ARG A 145 -11.63 10.28 -18.78
C ARG A 145 -10.40 10.04 -19.66
N GLY A 146 -9.55 9.08 -19.30
CA GLY A 146 -8.30 8.83 -20.01
C GLY A 146 -7.26 9.96 -19.87
N THR A 147 -7.34 10.78 -18.81
CA THR A 147 -6.37 11.84 -18.52
C THR A 147 -5.32 11.39 -17.52
N THR A 148 -4.12 11.95 -17.62
CA THR A 148 -3.02 11.76 -16.65
C THR A 148 -2.86 12.94 -15.68
N GLN A 149 -3.68 13.98 -15.84
CA GLN A 149 -3.61 15.22 -15.06
C GLN A 149 -4.76 15.26 -14.05
N ILE A 150 -4.44 15.27 -12.76
CA ILE A 150 -5.47 15.37 -11.71
C ILE A 150 -6.26 16.69 -11.80
N ALA A 151 -5.62 17.77 -12.27
CA ALA A 151 -6.27 19.06 -12.46
C ALA A 151 -7.48 19.01 -13.40
N ASP A 152 -7.52 18.06 -14.34
CA ASP A 152 -8.61 17.89 -15.30
C ASP A 152 -9.91 17.32 -14.67
N VAL A 153 -9.82 16.82 -13.46
CA VAL A 153 -10.94 16.20 -12.73
C VAL A 153 -11.28 16.91 -11.42
N LEU A 154 -10.50 17.90 -11.04
CA LEU A 154 -10.77 18.74 -9.87
C LEU A 154 -11.61 19.96 -10.26
N ALA A 155 -12.65 20.28 -9.48
CA ALA A 155 -13.43 21.50 -9.67
C ALA A 155 -12.57 22.76 -9.48
N PHE A 156 -11.61 22.72 -8.53
CA PHE A 156 -10.65 23.78 -8.24
C PHE A 156 -9.28 23.15 -8.07
N ALA A 157 -8.45 23.21 -9.11
CA ALA A 157 -7.07 22.77 -9.01
C ALA A 157 -6.24 23.77 -8.17
N PHE A 158 -5.26 23.28 -7.41
CA PHE A 158 -4.45 24.10 -6.49
C PHE A 158 -3.81 25.32 -7.15
N ALA A 159 -3.41 25.21 -8.42
CA ALA A 159 -2.86 26.33 -9.20
C ALA A 159 -3.88 27.47 -9.47
N HIS A 160 -5.16 27.22 -9.23
CA HIS A 160 -6.27 28.16 -9.46
C HIS A 160 -7.11 28.43 -8.19
N ALA A 161 -6.59 27.96 -7.03
CA ALA A 161 -7.26 28.14 -5.74
C ALA A 161 -6.81 29.43 -5.03
#